data_11b516f5e9bc98e5a0e7f092e43f2cca
#
_entry.id   11b516f5e9bc98e5a0e7f092e43f2cca
#
_cell.length_a   1.000
_cell.length_b   1.000
_cell.length_c   1.000
_cell.angle_alpha   90.00
_cell.angle_beta   90.00
_cell.angle_gamma   90.00
#
_symmetry.space_group_name_H-M   'P 1'
#
loop_
_entity.id
_entity.type
_entity.pdbx_description
1 polymer ?
#
loop_
_entity_poly.entity_id
_entity_poly.type
_entity_poly.pdbx_seq_one_letter_code
_entity_poly.pdbx_strand_id
1 'polypeptide(L)'
;MHLSFPPSRFSHMEIQRLFKLLKSLTGQTNTRDLIAAFQSLLTENFDSVSFNIYELQATRIDTEKNPCIACLDCELEKEAFLLHNDCALSQAFTNLEPVFHAEQSGMNKAIYPVILYDKSISHIISVRHEYTEDTARELLLGLLEIFTDIFRSIHEKGYDPLTRILNRQAFDQTASELAYSNNKNNKNNKLKSTFNAIAILDIDKFKEINDLYGHAIGDETLVLFAQTVRSVLRQEDLFFRYGGEEFVVFVKDVEHEQAQQALERCRCAIESRRFPQVGRVTVSVGFADLDTEFHPNENLSKADKALYFIKRNGRNKVLSYEQLLEDGLLEPISFKDGAIDFWD
;
A
#
# COMPACT_ATOMS: atom_id res chain seq x y z
N MET A 1 -19.72 -44.63 -18.12
CA MET A 1 -18.26 -44.55 -18.18
C MET A 1 -17.78 -44.08 -16.81
N HIS A 2 -17.38 -45.00 -15.94
CA HIS A 2 -16.83 -44.69 -14.63
C HIS A 2 -15.38 -44.19 -14.84
N LEU A 3 -15.14 -42.92 -14.58
CA LEU A 3 -13.79 -42.40 -14.40
C LEU A 3 -13.26 -42.95 -13.07
N SER A 4 -12.51 -44.05 -13.13
CA SER A 4 -11.73 -44.54 -11.99
C SER A 4 -10.49 -43.65 -11.87
N PHE A 5 -10.53 -42.74 -10.89
CA PHE A 5 -9.33 -42.06 -10.45
C PHE A 5 -8.35 -43.10 -9.88
N PRO A 6 -7.06 -43.04 -10.19
CA PRO A 6 -6.08 -43.90 -9.56
C PRO A 6 -6.11 -43.65 -8.03
N PRO A 7 -5.87 -44.69 -7.19
CA PRO A 7 -5.91 -44.55 -5.75
C PRO A 7 -4.92 -43.44 -5.35
N SER A 8 -5.38 -42.51 -4.49
CA SER A 8 -4.69 -41.33 -4.02
C SER A 8 -3.27 -41.70 -3.59
N ARG A 9 -2.26 -41.10 -4.24
CA ARG A 9 -0.85 -41.26 -3.90
C ARG A 9 -0.47 -40.62 -2.54
N PHE A 10 -1.41 -39.93 -1.89
CA PHE A 10 -1.21 -39.28 -0.59
C PHE A 10 -1.80 -40.11 0.52
N SER A 11 -1.01 -40.37 1.56
CA SER A 11 -1.50 -40.96 2.80
C SER A 11 -2.43 -39.96 3.53
N HIS A 12 -3.32 -40.47 4.37
CA HIS A 12 -4.20 -39.63 5.19
C HIS A 12 -3.43 -38.61 6.03
N MET A 13 -2.23 -38.94 6.47
CA MET A 13 -1.35 -38.09 7.26
C MET A 13 -0.77 -36.95 6.42
N GLU A 14 -0.43 -37.19 5.16
CA GLU A 14 0.05 -36.15 4.22
C GLU A 14 -1.07 -35.16 3.86
N ILE A 15 -2.29 -35.65 3.68
CA ILE A 15 -3.46 -34.79 3.45
C ILE A 15 -3.71 -33.90 4.67
N GLN A 16 -3.67 -34.42 5.89
CA GLN A 16 -3.83 -33.62 7.12
C GLN A 16 -2.72 -32.59 7.28
N ARG A 17 -1.49 -32.94 6.93
CA ARG A 17 -0.37 -32.00 6.94
C ARG A 17 -0.60 -30.87 5.94
N LEU A 18 -1.02 -31.16 4.73
CA LEU A 18 -1.35 -30.17 3.70
C LEU A 18 -2.46 -29.21 4.17
N PHE A 19 -3.55 -29.74 4.75
CA PHE A 19 -4.62 -28.91 5.31
C PHE A 19 -4.12 -27.96 6.42
N LYS A 20 -3.22 -28.44 7.29
CA LYS A 20 -2.61 -27.61 8.34
C LYS A 20 -1.77 -26.47 7.74
N LEU A 21 -1.00 -26.77 6.70
CA LEU A 21 -0.20 -25.77 5.98
C LEU A 21 -1.08 -24.72 5.31
N LEU A 22 -2.11 -25.13 4.58
CA LEU A 22 -3.06 -24.21 3.94
C LEU A 22 -3.76 -23.33 4.97
N LYS A 23 -4.18 -23.91 6.10
CA LYS A 23 -4.83 -23.14 7.17
C LYS A 23 -3.91 -22.09 7.78
N SER A 24 -2.61 -22.32 7.87
CA SER A 24 -1.65 -21.33 8.36
C SER A 24 -1.53 -20.13 7.41
N LEU A 25 -1.67 -20.32 6.12
CA LEU A 25 -1.64 -19.24 5.12
C LEU A 25 -2.97 -18.48 5.06
N THR A 26 -4.10 -19.20 4.99
CA THR A 26 -5.44 -18.59 4.82
C THR A 26 -5.91 -17.80 6.05
N GLY A 27 -5.28 -17.99 7.22
CA GLY A 27 -5.57 -17.25 8.43
C GLY A 27 -4.90 -15.87 8.51
N GLN A 28 -4.04 -15.53 7.57
CA GLN A 28 -3.31 -14.26 7.60
C GLN A 28 -4.17 -13.10 7.07
N THR A 29 -4.04 -11.92 7.68
CA THR A 29 -4.83 -10.74 7.36
C THR A 29 -4.01 -9.58 6.78
N ASN A 30 -2.68 -9.68 6.85
CA ASN A 30 -1.76 -8.71 6.25
C ASN A 30 -0.63 -9.42 5.50
N THR A 31 0.00 -8.71 4.60
CA THR A 31 1.04 -9.25 3.70
C THR A 31 2.30 -9.68 4.44
N ARG A 32 2.68 -8.97 5.51
CA ARG A 32 3.89 -9.27 6.30
C ARG A 32 3.78 -10.62 7.01
N ASP A 33 2.65 -10.84 7.70
CA ASP A 33 2.42 -12.10 8.41
C ASP A 33 2.25 -13.27 7.42
N LEU A 34 1.64 -13.02 6.26
CA LEU A 34 1.53 -14.01 5.19
C LEU A 34 2.92 -14.41 4.65
N ILE A 35 3.81 -13.44 4.40
CA ILE A 35 5.19 -13.70 3.96
C ILE A 35 5.93 -14.54 5.01
N ALA A 36 5.89 -14.14 6.27
CA ALA A 36 6.55 -14.86 7.35
C ALA A 36 6.00 -16.29 7.51
N ALA A 37 4.69 -16.47 7.43
CA ALA A 37 4.05 -17.79 7.48
C ALA A 37 4.47 -18.67 6.29
N PHE A 38 4.57 -18.11 5.09
CA PHE A 38 4.99 -18.85 3.89
C PHE A 38 6.46 -19.24 3.94
N GLN A 39 7.34 -18.35 4.41
CA GLN A 39 8.75 -18.66 4.62
C GLN A 39 8.96 -19.78 5.62
N SER A 40 8.28 -19.71 6.78
CA SER A 40 8.30 -20.80 7.79
C SER A 40 7.82 -22.13 7.17
N LEU A 41 6.72 -22.09 6.40
CA LEU A 41 6.20 -23.23 5.68
C LEU A 41 7.22 -23.84 4.73
N LEU A 42 7.89 -23.01 3.92
CA LEU A 42 8.92 -23.48 2.98
C LEU A 42 10.10 -24.11 3.72
N THR A 43 10.61 -23.42 4.73
CA THR A 43 11.79 -23.88 5.51
C THR A 43 11.53 -25.20 6.25
N GLU A 44 10.32 -25.39 6.78
CA GLU A 44 9.96 -26.59 7.54
C GLU A 44 9.67 -27.83 6.65
N ASN A 45 9.31 -27.62 5.36
CA ASN A 45 8.78 -28.70 4.53
C ASN A 45 9.55 -28.97 3.25
N PHE A 46 10.45 -28.05 2.87
CA PHE A 46 11.22 -28.17 1.64
C PHE A 46 12.69 -27.87 1.91
N ASP A 47 13.57 -28.76 1.46
CA ASP A 47 15.01 -28.55 1.50
C ASP A 47 15.48 -27.68 0.33
N SER A 48 16.52 -26.89 0.54
CA SER A 48 17.18 -26.08 -0.51
C SER A 48 16.22 -25.15 -1.30
N VAL A 49 15.24 -24.53 -0.64
CA VAL A 49 14.32 -23.57 -1.25
C VAL A 49 14.68 -22.16 -0.81
N SER A 50 14.85 -21.24 -1.78
CA SER A 50 14.92 -19.81 -1.51
C SER A 50 13.71 -19.09 -2.08
N PHE A 51 13.20 -18.11 -1.32
CA PHE A 51 11.99 -17.35 -1.63
C PHE A 51 12.30 -15.86 -1.58
N ASN A 52 11.88 -15.12 -2.59
CA ASN A 52 12.02 -13.66 -2.63
C ASN A 52 10.75 -13.04 -3.18
N ILE A 53 10.38 -11.88 -2.63
CA ILE A 53 9.31 -11.02 -3.15
C ILE A 53 9.92 -9.70 -3.57
N TYR A 54 9.60 -9.27 -4.77
CA TYR A 54 10.05 -8.01 -5.36
C TYR A 54 8.85 -7.09 -5.53
N GLU A 55 8.91 -5.90 -4.98
CA GLU A 55 7.95 -4.84 -5.23
C GLU A 55 8.37 -4.03 -6.45
N LEU A 56 7.43 -3.76 -7.37
CA LEU A 56 7.68 -2.87 -8.48
C LEU A 56 7.68 -1.41 -8.01
N GLN A 57 8.83 -0.76 -8.16
CA GLN A 57 8.95 0.67 -7.90
C GLN A 57 8.75 1.44 -9.20
N ALA A 58 7.68 2.25 -9.25
CA ALA A 58 7.47 3.18 -10.34
C ALA A 58 8.49 4.32 -10.22
N THR A 59 9.61 4.22 -10.93
CA THR A 59 10.54 5.35 -11.04
C THR A 59 10.01 6.37 -12.06
N ARG A 60 10.27 7.67 -11.83
CA ARG A 60 9.90 8.78 -12.74
C ARG A 60 10.54 8.68 -14.14
N ILE A 61 11.41 7.73 -14.38
CA ILE A 61 12.17 7.58 -15.61
C ILE A 61 11.60 6.39 -16.38
N ASP A 62 10.76 6.70 -17.37
CA ASP A 62 10.34 5.80 -18.47
C ASP A 62 9.82 4.43 -18.00
N THR A 63 8.76 4.45 -17.18
CA THR A 63 8.18 3.30 -16.47
C THR A 63 7.70 2.16 -17.38
N GLU A 64 7.45 2.42 -18.67
CA GLU A 64 7.02 1.39 -19.61
C GLU A 64 8.18 0.51 -20.12
N LYS A 65 9.43 1.02 -20.09
CA LYS A 65 10.58 0.32 -20.68
C LYS A 65 11.54 -0.32 -19.69
N ASN A 66 11.66 0.22 -18.45
CA ASN A 66 12.64 -0.24 -17.46
C ASN A 66 12.13 -0.10 -16.02
N PRO A 67 11.18 -0.93 -15.56
CA PRO A 67 10.76 -0.88 -14.17
C PRO A 67 11.91 -1.30 -13.24
N CYS A 68 12.09 -0.54 -12.15
CA CYS A 68 12.90 -0.95 -11.02
C CYS A 68 12.11 -1.87 -10.11
N ILE A 69 12.78 -2.86 -9.55
CA ILE A 69 12.23 -3.74 -8.52
C ILE A 69 13.09 -3.69 -7.27
N ALA A 70 12.46 -3.72 -6.11
CA ALA A 70 13.12 -3.82 -4.82
C ALA A 70 12.73 -5.13 -4.14
N CYS A 71 13.71 -5.81 -3.55
CA CYS A 71 13.44 -7.00 -2.75
C CYS A 71 12.85 -6.58 -1.40
N LEU A 72 11.67 -7.12 -1.04
CA LEU A 72 11.02 -6.83 0.25
C LEU A 72 11.65 -7.61 1.41
N ASP A 73 12.36 -8.69 1.11
CA ASP A 73 12.77 -9.71 2.06
C ASP A 73 14.27 -9.77 2.34
N CYS A 74 15.09 -9.00 1.61
CA CYS A 74 16.52 -8.95 1.83
C CYS A 74 16.87 -8.01 2.97
N GLU A 75 17.40 -8.55 4.09
CA GLU A 75 18.01 -7.74 5.17
C GLU A 75 19.26 -6.97 4.69
N LEU A 76 19.86 -7.38 3.58
CA LEU A 76 21.01 -6.78 2.95
C LEU A 76 20.55 -5.88 1.80
N GLU A 77 20.63 -4.57 2.04
CA GLU A 77 20.55 -3.48 1.07
C GLU A 77 19.34 -3.56 0.12
N LYS A 78 18.36 -2.70 0.35
CA LYS A 78 17.26 -2.39 -0.58
C LYS A 78 17.79 -1.68 -1.83
N GLU A 79 18.79 -2.25 -2.51
CA GLU A 79 19.20 -1.78 -3.81
C GLU A 79 18.14 -2.18 -4.84
N ALA A 80 17.40 -1.17 -5.31
CA ALA A 80 16.53 -1.32 -6.46
C ALA A 80 17.42 -1.69 -7.67
N PHE A 81 17.15 -2.81 -8.32
CA PHE A 81 17.85 -3.20 -9.53
C PHE A 81 16.90 -3.18 -10.73
N LEU A 82 17.48 -2.97 -11.92
CA LEU A 82 16.69 -2.95 -13.14
C LEU A 82 16.20 -4.37 -13.46
N LEU A 83 14.90 -4.49 -13.75
CA LEU A 83 14.26 -5.76 -14.11
C LEU A 83 14.95 -6.49 -15.25
N HIS A 84 15.61 -5.75 -16.17
CA HIS A 84 16.36 -6.30 -17.31
C HIS A 84 17.58 -7.14 -16.93
N ASN A 85 18.09 -7.02 -15.72
CA ASN A 85 19.25 -7.78 -15.29
C ASN A 85 18.93 -9.27 -15.08
N ASP A 86 17.64 -9.62 -15.01
CA ASP A 86 17.17 -11.00 -14.90
C ASP A 86 16.14 -11.29 -16.00
N CYS A 87 16.55 -12.10 -16.99
CA CYS A 87 15.74 -12.43 -18.15
C CYS A 87 14.41 -13.11 -17.77
N ALA A 88 14.40 -13.96 -16.74
CA ALA A 88 13.20 -14.67 -16.32
C ALA A 88 12.21 -13.77 -15.57
N LEU A 89 12.70 -12.82 -14.76
CA LEU A 89 11.87 -11.77 -14.15
C LEU A 89 11.26 -10.86 -15.22
N SER A 90 12.08 -10.47 -16.23
CA SER A 90 11.63 -9.64 -17.34
C SER A 90 10.55 -10.34 -18.18
N GLN A 91 10.67 -11.65 -18.42
CA GLN A 91 9.66 -12.43 -19.14
C GLN A 91 8.35 -12.51 -18.35
N ALA A 92 8.38 -12.79 -17.04
CA ALA A 92 7.19 -12.84 -16.21
C ALA A 92 6.46 -11.49 -16.19
N PHE A 93 7.21 -10.40 -16.15
CA PHE A 93 6.67 -9.04 -16.22
C PHE A 93 6.00 -8.74 -17.57
N THR A 94 6.64 -9.13 -18.67
CA THR A 94 6.13 -8.83 -20.03
C THR A 94 4.93 -9.68 -20.40
N ASN A 95 4.98 -10.98 -20.07
CA ASN A 95 3.95 -11.94 -20.49
C ASN A 95 2.74 -11.97 -19.54
N LEU A 96 2.87 -11.42 -18.32
CA LEU A 96 1.85 -11.51 -17.26
C LEU A 96 1.49 -12.96 -16.89
N GLU A 97 2.44 -13.86 -17.01
CA GLU A 97 2.28 -15.29 -16.75
C GLU A 97 3.44 -15.84 -15.93
N PRO A 98 3.25 -16.94 -15.17
CA PRO A 98 4.34 -17.60 -14.48
C PRO A 98 5.42 -18.09 -15.45
N VAL A 99 6.69 -17.89 -15.07
CA VAL A 99 7.86 -18.34 -15.82
C VAL A 99 8.64 -19.37 -15.04
N PHE A 100 9.00 -20.48 -15.70
CA PHE A 100 9.81 -21.54 -15.13
C PHE A 100 11.13 -21.63 -15.87
N HIS A 101 12.24 -21.51 -15.17
CA HIS A 101 13.58 -21.47 -15.74
C HIS A 101 14.50 -22.45 -15.01
N ALA A 102 15.24 -23.26 -15.78
CA ALA A 102 16.32 -24.09 -15.24
C ALA A 102 17.63 -23.29 -15.30
N GLU A 103 18.28 -23.10 -14.15
CA GLU A 103 19.56 -22.40 -14.07
C GLU A 103 20.73 -23.35 -14.38
N GLN A 104 21.86 -22.81 -14.85
CA GLN A 104 23.08 -23.58 -15.11
C GLN A 104 23.67 -24.22 -13.84
N SER A 105 23.30 -23.72 -12.67
CA SER A 105 23.66 -24.25 -11.34
C SER A 105 22.99 -25.59 -11.01
N GLY A 106 22.02 -26.06 -11.80
CA GLY A 106 21.15 -27.20 -11.49
C GLY A 106 19.92 -26.83 -10.67
N MET A 107 19.77 -25.56 -10.26
CA MET A 107 18.59 -25.05 -9.61
C MET A 107 17.47 -24.75 -10.62
N ASN A 108 16.24 -24.94 -10.20
CA ASN A 108 15.06 -24.48 -10.94
C ASN A 108 14.53 -23.19 -10.31
N LYS A 109 14.07 -22.26 -11.12
CA LYS A 109 13.51 -20.99 -10.71
C LYS A 109 12.07 -20.88 -11.21
N ALA A 110 11.13 -20.67 -10.29
CA ALA A 110 9.74 -20.39 -10.58
C ALA A 110 9.44 -18.93 -10.23
N ILE A 111 8.83 -18.21 -11.14
CA ILE A 111 8.53 -16.77 -11.02
C ILE A 111 7.06 -16.54 -11.27
N TYR A 112 6.41 -15.89 -10.33
CA TYR A 112 4.97 -15.59 -10.37
C TYR A 112 4.73 -14.08 -10.28
N PRO A 113 4.19 -13.43 -11.32
CA PRO A 113 3.74 -12.05 -11.24
C PRO A 113 2.44 -11.97 -10.41
N VAL A 114 2.38 -11.03 -9.46
CA VAL A 114 1.16 -10.70 -8.76
C VAL A 114 0.38 -9.67 -9.58
N ILE A 115 -0.60 -10.16 -10.32
CA ILE A 115 -1.41 -9.35 -11.24
C ILE A 115 -2.66 -8.89 -10.50
N LEU A 116 -2.88 -7.58 -10.44
CA LEU A 116 -4.05 -6.95 -9.84
C LEU A 116 -5.25 -7.00 -10.81
N TYR A 117 -6.45 -6.69 -10.32
CA TYR A 117 -7.67 -6.67 -11.13
C TYR A 117 -7.62 -5.68 -12.31
N ASP A 118 -6.86 -4.59 -12.20
CA ASP A 118 -6.62 -3.64 -13.29
C ASP A 118 -5.58 -4.12 -14.32
N LYS A 119 -5.11 -5.37 -14.17
CA LYS A 119 -4.06 -6.01 -14.96
C LYS A 119 -2.66 -5.40 -14.80
N SER A 120 -2.46 -4.53 -13.82
CA SER A 120 -1.11 -4.09 -13.44
C SER A 120 -0.41 -5.17 -12.61
N ILE A 121 0.93 -5.16 -12.61
CA ILE A 121 1.73 -5.99 -11.72
C ILE A 121 2.12 -5.15 -10.51
N SER A 122 1.84 -5.65 -9.31
CA SER A 122 2.27 -5.01 -8.06
C SER A 122 3.60 -5.59 -7.56
N HIS A 123 3.73 -6.91 -7.64
CA HIS A 123 4.87 -7.65 -7.11
C HIS A 123 5.26 -8.80 -8.05
N ILE A 124 6.48 -9.28 -7.88
CA ILE A 124 6.94 -10.52 -8.51
C ILE A 124 7.47 -11.44 -7.40
N ILE A 125 6.99 -12.66 -7.37
CA ILE A 125 7.39 -13.69 -6.43
C ILE A 125 8.33 -14.64 -7.13
N SER A 126 9.51 -14.92 -6.56
CA SER A 126 10.51 -15.82 -7.10
C SER A 126 10.88 -16.90 -6.10
N VAL A 127 10.81 -18.15 -6.51
CA VAL A 127 11.25 -19.31 -5.72
C VAL A 127 12.29 -20.07 -6.51
N ARG A 128 13.43 -20.38 -5.86
CA ARG A 128 14.45 -21.29 -6.37
C ARG A 128 14.43 -22.60 -5.62
N HIS A 129 14.55 -23.72 -6.31
CA HIS A 129 14.50 -25.05 -5.74
C HIS A 129 15.32 -26.07 -6.55
N GLU A 130 15.74 -27.13 -5.91
CA GLU A 130 16.47 -28.25 -6.54
C GLU A 130 15.56 -29.39 -7.01
N TYR A 131 14.25 -29.31 -6.78
CA TYR A 131 13.32 -30.41 -7.04
C TYR A 131 13.18 -30.66 -8.54
N THR A 132 13.51 -31.88 -8.93
CA THR A 132 13.28 -32.45 -10.27
C THR A 132 12.15 -33.48 -10.27
N GLU A 133 11.80 -34.01 -9.08
CA GLU A 133 10.71 -34.97 -8.92
C GLU A 133 9.34 -34.29 -9.03
N ASP A 134 8.48 -34.86 -9.85
CA ASP A 134 7.20 -34.26 -10.23
C ASP A 134 6.30 -33.93 -9.03
N THR A 135 6.23 -34.81 -8.02
CA THR A 135 5.28 -34.62 -6.89
C THR A 135 5.68 -33.47 -5.95
N ALA A 136 6.96 -33.37 -5.57
CA ALA A 136 7.41 -32.29 -4.67
C ALA A 136 7.37 -30.95 -5.38
N ARG A 137 7.71 -30.94 -6.67
CA ARG A 137 7.62 -29.75 -7.52
C ARG A 137 6.16 -29.30 -7.68
N GLU A 138 5.24 -30.19 -8.01
CA GLU A 138 3.82 -29.86 -8.16
C GLU A 138 3.24 -29.30 -6.86
N LEU A 139 3.60 -29.88 -5.70
CA LEU A 139 3.17 -29.38 -4.40
C LEU A 139 3.70 -27.96 -4.14
N LEU A 140 4.97 -27.72 -4.38
CA LEU A 140 5.60 -26.39 -4.20
C LEU A 140 4.94 -25.34 -5.09
N LEU A 141 4.71 -25.67 -6.38
CA LEU A 141 4.08 -24.76 -7.32
C LEU A 141 2.62 -24.47 -6.94
N GLY A 142 1.85 -25.50 -6.53
CA GLY A 142 0.49 -25.31 -6.04
C GLY A 142 0.40 -24.43 -4.79
N LEU A 143 1.34 -24.59 -3.84
CA LEU A 143 1.43 -23.72 -2.67
C LEU A 143 1.80 -22.28 -3.05
N LEU A 144 2.64 -22.10 -4.05
CA LEU A 144 3.04 -20.80 -4.55
C LEU A 144 1.88 -20.06 -5.24
N GLU A 145 1.06 -20.78 -6.02
CA GLU A 145 -0.17 -20.22 -6.61
C GLU A 145 -1.14 -19.77 -5.52
N ILE A 146 -1.41 -20.61 -4.52
CA ILE A 146 -2.29 -20.27 -3.40
C ILE A 146 -1.76 -19.08 -2.62
N PHE A 147 -0.45 -19.04 -2.34
CA PHE A 147 0.19 -17.89 -1.70
C PHE A 147 -0.01 -16.62 -2.53
N THR A 148 0.23 -16.67 -3.83
CA THR A 148 0.08 -15.53 -4.75
C THR A 148 -1.35 -15.00 -4.76
N ASP A 149 -2.35 -15.88 -4.75
CA ASP A 149 -3.76 -15.50 -4.72
C ASP A 149 -4.18 -14.87 -3.39
N ILE A 150 -3.70 -15.42 -2.27
CA ILE A 150 -3.93 -14.84 -0.93
C ILE A 150 -3.23 -13.48 -0.83
N PHE A 151 -1.98 -13.41 -1.27
CA PHE A 151 -1.19 -12.18 -1.26
C PHE A 151 -1.90 -11.07 -2.05
N ARG A 152 -2.34 -11.38 -3.28
CA ARG A 152 -3.13 -10.46 -4.11
C ARG A 152 -4.39 -10.01 -3.38
N SER A 153 -5.15 -10.94 -2.82
CA SER A 153 -6.40 -10.64 -2.12
C SER A 153 -6.19 -9.71 -0.91
N ILE A 154 -5.13 -9.92 -0.12
CA ILE A 154 -4.79 -9.05 1.01
C ILE A 154 -4.33 -7.69 0.50
N HIS A 155 -3.46 -7.67 -0.50
CA HIS A 155 -2.94 -6.43 -1.08
C HIS A 155 -4.07 -5.55 -1.62
N GLU A 156 -5.00 -6.12 -2.40
CA GLU A 156 -6.12 -5.38 -2.97
C GLU A 156 -7.13 -4.87 -1.93
N LYS A 157 -7.28 -5.57 -0.79
CA LYS A 157 -8.11 -5.07 0.33
C LYS A 157 -7.60 -3.77 0.94
N GLY A 158 -6.33 -3.45 0.76
CA GLY A 158 -5.73 -2.18 1.19
C GLY A 158 -6.05 -0.98 0.30
N TYR A 159 -6.70 -1.19 -0.85
CA TYR A 159 -7.00 -0.12 -1.81
C TYR A 159 -8.50 0.21 -1.85
N ASP A 160 -8.80 1.48 -2.11
CA ASP A 160 -10.16 1.92 -2.41
C ASP A 160 -10.58 1.47 -3.81
N PRO A 161 -11.71 0.77 -3.96
CA PRO A 161 -12.09 0.19 -5.25
C PRO A 161 -12.41 1.22 -6.33
N LEU A 162 -12.81 2.44 -5.96
CA LEU A 162 -13.15 3.51 -6.90
C LEU A 162 -11.90 4.27 -7.34
N THR A 163 -11.12 4.77 -6.40
CA THR A 163 -9.99 5.68 -6.68
C THR A 163 -8.65 4.99 -6.86
N ARG A 164 -8.55 3.70 -6.46
CA ARG A 164 -7.33 2.88 -6.54
C ARG A 164 -6.13 3.40 -5.74
N ILE A 165 -6.36 4.31 -4.81
CA ILE A 165 -5.38 4.68 -3.78
C ILE A 165 -5.63 3.86 -2.52
N LEU A 166 -4.73 3.97 -1.54
CA LEU A 166 -4.91 3.26 -0.26
C LEU A 166 -6.22 3.67 0.42
N ASN A 167 -6.87 2.72 1.08
CA ASN A 167 -8.14 2.95 1.78
C ASN A 167 -7.94 3.22 3.28
N ARG A 168 -9.04 3.45 4.01
CA ARG A 168 -9.04 3.66 5.46
C ARG A 168 -8.42 2.50 6.23
N GLN A 169 -8.66 1.25 5.80
CA GLN A 169 -8.07 0.08 6.47
C GLN A 169 -6.54 0.09 6.37
N ALA A 170 -5.99 0.43 5.21
CA ALA A 170 -4.55 0.59 5.03
C ALA A 170 -3.99 1.75 5.87
N PHE A 171 -4.75 2.86 6.03
CA PHE A 171 -4.38 3.94 6.94
C PHE A 171 -4.29 3.45 8.39
N ASP A 172 -5.32 2.76 8.90
CA ASP A 172 -5.35 2.25 10.27
C ASP A 172 -4.19 1.27 10.55
N GLN A 173 -3.86 0.42 9.58
CA GLN A 173 -2.71 -0.48 9.66
C GLN A 173 -1.39 0.30 9.70
N THR A 174 -1.19 1.25 8.80
CA THR A 174 0.02 2.11 8.76
C THR A 174 0.17 2.90 10.06
N ALA A 175 -0.92 3.49 10.56
CA ALA A 175 -0.91 4.23 11.82
C ALA A 175 -0.50 3.34 13.01
N SER A 176 -0.99 2.10 13.05
CA SER A 176 -0.63 1.12 14.09
C SER A 176 0.83 0.71 14.01
N GLU A 177 1.37 0.49 12.81
CA GLU A 177 2.78 0.16 12.58
C GLU A 177 3.71 1.31 13.00
N LEU A 178 3.35 2.55 12.69
CA LEU A 178 4.08 3.76 13.09
C LEU A 178 4.10 3.91 14.62
N ALA A 179 2.95 3.76 15.28
CA ALA A 179 2.85 3.83 16.73
C ALA A 179 3.68 2.74 17.43
N TYR A 180 3.66 1.51 16.89
CA TYR A 180 4.46 0.39 17.44
C TYR A 180 5.96 0.61 17.28
N SER A 181 6.39 1.17 16.16
CA SER A 181 7.81 1.47 15.89
C SER A 181 8.37 2.52 16.85
N ASN A 182 7.56 3.48 17.26
CA ASN A 182 7.92 4.54 18.19
C ASN A 182 8.03 4.04 19.65
N ASN A 183 7.18 3.09 20.07
CA ASN A 183 7.13 2.56 21.43
C ASN A 183 8.28 1.62 21.80
N LYS A 184 9.00 1.07 20.86
CA LYS A 184 10.19 0.28 21.15
C LYS A 184 11.44 1.16 21.15
N ASN A 185 12.02 1.39 22.35
CA ASN A 185 13.40 1.83 22.57
C ASN A 185 14.45 0.86 21.95
N ASN A 186 14.21 0.43 20.74
CA ASN A 186 15.04 -0.51 20.02
C ASN A 186 16.05 0.28 19.20
N LYS A 187 17.23 0.56 19.82
CA LYS A 187 18.38 1.21 19.17
C LYS A 187 18.86 0.51 17.87
N ASN A 188 18.28 -0.64 17.53
CA ASN A 188 18.62 -1.45 16.36
C ASN A 188 17.53 -1.45 15.27
N ASN A 189 16.38 -0.80 15.44
CA ASN A 189 15.37 -0.75 14.38
C ASN A 189 15.64 0.44 13.46
N LYS A 190 16.31 0.19 12.33
CA LYS A 190 16.56 1.14 11.24
C LYS A 190 15.29 1.62 10.50
N LEU A 191 14.10 1.19 10.91
CA LEU A 191 12.82 1.75 10.51
C LEU A 191 12.43 2.91 11.46
N LYS A 192 13.28 3.94 11.56
CA LYS A 192 12.77 5.23 12.01
C LYS A 192 11.67 5.61 11.01
N SER A 193 10.45 5.76 11.52
CA SER A 193 9.39 6.41 10.76
C SER A 193 9.94 7.74 10.24
N THR A 194 10.08 7.84 8.93
CA THR A 194 10.59 9.04 8.26
C THR A 194 9.44 9.92 7.78
N PHE A 195 8.20 9.64 8.22
CA PHE A 195 7.07 10.52 7.96
C PHE A 195 7.10 11.67 8.97
N ASN A 196 7.02 12.89 8.45
CA ASN A 196 7.18 14.11 9.25
C ASN A 196 5.93 14.98 9.27
N ALA A 197 4.98 14.77 8.36
CA ALA A 197 3.72 15.48 8.36
C ALA A 197 2.55 14.56 7.97
N ILE A 198 1.38 14.85 8.55
CA ILE A 198 0.11 14.24 8.20
C ILE A 198 -0.87 15.34 7.79
N ALA A 199 -1.58 15.10 6.69
CA ALA A 199 -2.56 16.05 6.16
C ALA A 199 -3.89 15.37 5.89
N ILE A 200 -4.98 16.09 6.11
CA ILE A 200 -6.32 15.72 5.68
C ILE A 200 -6.79 16.69 4.59
N LEU A 201 -7.28 16.14 3.49
CA LEU A 201 -7.76 16.87 2.33
C LEU A 201 -9.25 16.59 2.17
N ASP A 202 -10.03 17.62 1.87
CA ASP A 202 -11.46 17.48 1.64
C ASP A 202 -11.89 18.32 0.44
N ILE A 203 -12.63 17.69 -0.48
CA ILE A 203 -13.10 18.33 -1.71
C ILE A 203 -14.17 19.36 -1.36
N ASP A 204 -13.88 20.62 -1.62
CA ASP A 204 -14.78 21.71 -1.30
C ASP A 204 -16.13 21.55 -2.03
N LYS A 205 -17.23 21.57 -1.23
CA LYS A 205 -18.60 21.51 -1.73
C LYS A 205 -18.94 20.23 -2.52
N PHE A 206 -18.30 19.11 -2.21
CA PHE A 206 -18.52 17.85 -2.95
C PHE A 206 -20.00 17.41 -2.92
N LYS A 207 -20.70 17.65 -1.81
CA LYS A 207 -22.13 17.40 -1.73
C LYS A 207 -22.92 18.18 -2.80
N GLU A 208 -22.57 19.45 -3.04
CA GLU A 208 -23.23 20.27 -4.09
C GLU A 208 -22.99 19.66 -5.49
N ILE A 209 -21.81 19.04 -5.72
CA ILE A 209 -21.51 18.31 -6.97
C ILE A 209 -22.45 17.12 -7.12
N ASN A 210 -22.58 16.29 -6.07
CA ASN A 210 -23.47 15.14 -6.08
C ASN A 210 -24.94 15.53 -6.27
N ASP A 211 -25.39 16.57 -5.56
CA ASP A 211 -26.77 17.05 -5.62
C ASP A 211 -27.12 17.63 -7.01
N LEU A 212 -26.16 18.27 -7.70
CA LEU A 212 -26.40 18.91 -9.01
C LEU A 212 -26.20 17.96 -10.20
N TYR A 213 -25.16 17.10 -10.15
CA TYR A 213 -24.73 16.28 -11.29
C TYR A 213 -24.98 14.78 -11.09
N GLY A 214 -25.38 14.37 -9.89
CA GLY A 214 -25.58 12.98 -9.53
C GLY A 214 -24.31 12.26 -9.09
N HIS A 215 -24.48 11.13 -8.39
CA HIS A 215 -23.37 10.36 -7.80
C HIS A 215 -22.35 9.84 -8.83
N ALA A 216 -22.78 9.51 -10.06
CA ALA A 216 -21.86 9.03 -11.10
C ALA A 216 -20.79 10.09 -11.47
N ILE A 217 -21.18 11.37 -11.53
CA ILE A 217 -20.24 12.47 -11.79
C ILE A 217 -19.43 12.79 -10.52
N GLY A 218 -20.01 12.62 -9.33
CA GLY A 218 -19.27 12.66 -8.07
C GLY A 218 -18.16 11.61 -8.03
N ASP A 219 -18.46 10.38 -8.41
CA ASP A 219 -17.48 9.28 -8.48
C ASP A 219 -16.35 9.58 -9.50
N GLU A 220 -16.69 10.09 -10.67
CA GLU A 220 -15.70 10.55 -11.67
C GLU A 220 -14.83 11.67 -11.10
N THR A 221 -15.42 12.60 -10.35
CA THR A 221 -14.70 13.70 -9.67
C THR A 221 -13.70 13.15 -8.64
N LEU A 222 -14.10 12.16 -7.84
CA LEU A 222 -13.23 11.50 -6.86
C LEU A 222 -12.04 10.79 -7.55
N VAL A 223 -12.29 10.08 -8.65
CA VAL A 223 -11.23 9.41 -9.42
C VAL A 223 -10.23 10.42 -9.97
N LEU A 224 -10.72 11.48 -10.61
CA LEU A 224 -9.86 12.52 -11.17
C LEU A 224 -9.10 13.30 -10.10
N PHE A 225 -9.74 13.56 -8.96
CA PHE A 225 -9.09 14.15 -7.78
C PHE A 225 -7.92 13.29 -7.31
N ALA A 226 -8.16 12.00 -7.06
CA ALA A 226 -7.14 11.09 -6.59
C ALA A 226 -5.96 10.97 -7.57
N GLN A 227 -6.23 10.85 -8.87
CA GLN A 227 -5.21 10.83 -9.91
C GLN A 227 -4.37 12.11 -9.92
N THR A 228 -5.02 13.28 -9.75
CA THR A 228 -4.32 14.57 -9.75
C THR A 228 -3.39 14.69 -8.56
N VAL A 229 -3.88 14.41 -7.35
CA VAL A 229 -3.06 14.45 -6.13
C VAL A 229 -1.90 13.44 -6.23
N ARG A 230 -2.17 12.19 -6.66
CA ARG A 230 -1.13 11.16 -6.81
C ARG A 230 -0.03 11.56 -7.80
N SER A 231 -0.36 12.28 -8.86
CA SER A 231 0.62 12.76 -9.86
C SER A 231 1.57 13.84 -9.33
N VAL A 232 1.21 14.52 -8.23
CA VAL A 232 2.00 15.59 -7.60
C VAL A 232 2.82 15.10 -6.42
N LEU A 233 2.29 14.13 -5.68
CA LEU A 233 2.96 13.50 -4.55
C LEU A 233 4.14 12.65 -5.02
N ARG A 234 5.14 12.52 -4.16
CA ARG A 234 6.27 11.61 -4.37
C ARG A 234 5.81 10.16 -4.20
N GLN A 235 6.60 9.22 -4.70
CA GLN A 235 6.30 7.79 -4.58
C GLN A 235 6.30 7.34 -3.11
N GLU A 236 7.22 7.86 -2.32
CA GLU A 236 7.39 7.60 -0.90
C GLU A 236 6.31 8.20 0.00
N ASP A 237 5.51 9.16 -0.50
CA ASP A 237 4.37 9.71 0.22
C ASP A 237 3.20 8.73 0.16
N LEU A 238 2.52 8.51 1.30
CA LEU A 238 1.35 7.64 1.34
C LEU A 238 0.09 8.46 1.20
N PHE A 239 -0.83 7.98 0.36
CA PHE A 239 -2.07 8.67 0.02
C PHE A 239 -3.26 7.73 0.17
N PHE A 240 -4.23 8.12 1.00
CA PHE A 240 -5.37 7.30 1.41
C PHE A 240 -6.68 8.01 1.11
N ARG A 241 -7.70 7.23 0.74
CA ARG A 241 -9.10 7.66 0.83
C ARG A 241 -9.64 7.26 2.20
N TYR A 242 -9.83 8.25 3.06
CA TYR A 242 -10.20 8.04 4.47
C TYR A 242 -11.70 7.98 4.68
N GLY A 243 -12.46 8.79 3.93
CA GLY A 243 -13.91 8.88 3.95
C GLY A 243 -14.51 9.02 2.55
N GLY A 244 -15.74 9.45 2.45
CA GLY A 244 -16.44 9.65 1.18
C GLY A 244 -15.68 10.58 0.24
N GLU A 245 -15.43 11.81 0.71
CA GLU A 245 -14.74 12.91 0.01
C GLU A 245 -13.46 13.36 0.70
N GLU A 246 -13.03 12.60 1.72
CA GLU A 246 -11.89 12.89 2.57
C GLU A 246 -10.72 11.99 2.25
N PHE A 247 -9.56 12.60 2.18
CA PHE A 247 -8.31 11.94 1.84
C PHE A 247 -7.24 12.30 2.88
N VAL A 248 -6.32 11.37 3.13
CA VAL A 248 -5.20 11.58 4.06
C VAL A 248 -3.87 11.35 3.33
N VAL A 249 -2.88 12.17 3.64
CA VAL A 249 -1.52 12.05 3.13
C VAL A 249 -0.55 12.00 4.30
N PHE A 250 0.36 11.03 4.29
CA PHE A 250 1.60 11.09 5.07
C PHE A 250 2.72 11.57 4.14
N VAL A 251 3.38 12.66 4.52
CA VAL A 251 4.51 13.22 3.77
C VAL A 251 5.81 12.78 4.43
N LYS A 252 6.72 12.25 3.61
CA LYS A 252 7.94 11.60 4.08
C LYS A 252 9.17 12.48 3.90
N ASP A 253 10.10 12.44 4.89
CA ASP A 253 11.44 13.06 4.84
C ASP A 253 11.41 14.55 4.41
N VAL A 254 10.59 15.35 5.09
CA VAL A 254 10.41 16.78 4.80
C VAL A 254 10.45 17.61 6.09
N GLU A 255 10.86 18.87 5.96
CA GLU A 255 10.66 19.90 6.97
C GLU A 255 9.25 20.50 6.83
N HIS A 256 8.76 21.19 7.87
CA HIS A 256 7.42 21.80 7.92
C HIS A 256 7.06 22.60 6.66
N GLU A 257 7.94 23.53 6.26
CA GLU A 257 7.72 24.38 5.09
C GLU A 257 7.70 23.59 3.79
N GLN A 258 8.46 22.51 3.71
CA GLN A 258 8.47 21.61 2.54
C GLN A 258 7.18 20.80 2.46
N ALA A 259 6.65 20.37 3.61
CA ALA A 259 5.32 19.70 3.66
C ALA A 259 4.24 20.66 3.17
N GLN A 260 4.23 21.90 3.68
CA GLN A 260 3.29 22.93 3.23
C GLN A 260 3.38 23.17 1.72
N GLN A 261 4.61 23.30 1.18
CA GLN A 261 4.81 23.50 -0.25
C GLN A 261 4.32 22.28 -1.09
N ALA A 262 4.53 21.06 -0.60
CA ALA A 262 4.05 19.85 -1.28
C ALA A 262 2.53 19.82 -1.34
N LEU A 263 1.88 20.11 -0.22
CA LEU A 263 0.41 20.16 -0.11
C LEU A 263 -0.19 21.32 -0.93
N GLU A 264 0.48 22.49 -0.95
CA GLU A 264 0.06 23.63 -1.78
C GLU A 264 0.16 23.30 -3.28
N ARG A 265 1.19 22.55 -3.71
CA ARG A 265 1.24 22.05 -5.09
C ARG A 265 0.04 21.13 -5.41
N CYS A 266 -0.38 20.28 -4.47
CA CYS A 266 -1.57 19.46 -4.64
C CYS A 266 -2.83 20.32 -4.78
N ARG A 267 -3.03 21.32 -3.89
CA ARG A 267 -4.15 22.25 -3.95
C ARG A 267 -4.18 22.99 -5.29
N CYS A 268 -3.06 23.57 -5.71
CA CYS A 268 -2.94 24.29 -6.98
C CYS A 268 -3.21 23.37 -8.19
N ALA A 269 -2.75 22.13 -8.15
CA ALA A 269 -2.98 21.16 -9.23
C ALA A 269 -4.48 20.85 -9.37
N ILE A 270 -5.20 20.67 -8.25
CA ILE A 270 -6.65 20.48 -8.26
C ILE A 270 -7.36 21.72 -8.78
N GLU A 271 -7.04 22.90 -8.27
CA GLU A 271 -7.67 24.15 -8.67
C GLU A 271 -7.48 24.47 -10.17
N SER A 272 -6.32 24.12 -10.72
CA SER A 272 -6.00 24.34 -12.14
C SER A 272 -6.56 23.29 -13.07
N ARG A 273 -6.91 22.10 -12.56
CA ARG A 273 -7.47 21.01 -13.37
C ARG A 273 -8.93 21.30 -13.72
N ARG A 274 -9.27 21.11 -15.00
CA ARG A 274 -10.65 21.12 -15.43
C ARG A 274 -11.29 19.74 -15.20
N PHE A 275 -12.32 19.69 -14.37
CA PHE A 275 -13.12 18.49 -14.17
C PHE A 275 -14.25 18.45 -15.20
N PRO A 276 -14.41 17.37 -15.96
CA PRO A 276 -15.49 17.25 -16.94
C PRO A 276 -16.85 17.52 -16.27
N GLN A 277 -17.75 18.23 -16.95
CA GLN A 277 -19.10 18.62 -16.51
C GLN A 277 -19.14 19.52 -15.26
N VAL A 278 -18.30 19.31 -14.24
CA VAL A 278 -18.27 20.09 -12.98
C VAL A 278 -17.51 21.42 -13.15
N GLY A 279 -16.50 21.45 -14.02
CA GLY A 279 -15.67 22.63 -14.24
C GLY A 279 -14.53 22.75 -13.24
N ARG A 280 -14.59 23.76 -12.36
CA ARG A 280 -13.56 24.02 -11.34
C ARG A 280 -13.91 23.35 -10.03
N VAL A 281 -12.98 22.59 -9.49
CA VAL A 281 -13.05 21.99 -8.16
C VAL A 281 -11.92 22.56 -7.31
N THR A 282 -12.16 22.77 -6.02
CA THR A 282 -11.13 23.19 -5.06
C THR A 282 -11.04 22.20 -3.91
N VAL A 283 -9.97 22.28 -3.13
CA VAL A 283 -9.70 21.42 -1.99
C VAL A 283 -9.22 22.25 -0.82
N SER A 284 -9.72 21.95 0.36
CA SER A 284 -9.19 22.46 1.64
C SER A 284 -8.27 21.41 2.24
N VAL A 285 -7.11 21.83 2.73
CA VAL A 285 -6.07 20.95 3.27
C VAL A 285 -5.62 21.45 4.63
N GLY A 286 -5.95 20.70 5.68
CA GLY A 286 -5.37 20.89 7.01
C GLY A 286 -4.21 19.93 7.21
N PHE A 287 -3.10 20.35 7.81
CA PHE A 287 -2.00 19.45 8.13
C PHE A 287 -1.39 19.75 9.50
N ALA A 288 -0.67 18.78 10.04
CA ALA A 288 0.09 18.89 11.27
C ALA A 288 1.43 18.16 11.14
N ASP A 289 2.41 18.58 11.90
CA ASP A 289 3.66 17.85 12.06
C ASP A 289 3.38 16.52 12.75
N LEU A 290 4.01 15.44 12.27
CA LEU A 290 3.85 14.12 12.85
C LEU A 290 4.72 14.00 14.09
N ASP A 291 4.16 14.28 15.24
CA ASP A 291 4.81 14.09 16.53
C ASP A 291 4.78 12.59 16.91
N THR A 292 5.97 12.02 17.06
CA THR A 292 6.15 10.60 17.38
C THR A 292 5.78 10.22 18.80
N GLU A 293 5.55 11.19 19.69
CA GLU A 293 5.05 10.95 21.06
C GLU A 293 3.55 10.62 21.07
N PHE A 294 2.84 11.03 20.02
CA PHE A 294 1.40 10.81 19.87
C PHE A 294 1.09 9.70 18.85
N HIS A 295 -0.05 9.05 19.05
CA HIS A 295 -0.56 8.14 18.02
C HIS A 295 -0.89 8.91 16.73
N PRO A 296 -0.66 8.35 15.52
CA PRO A 296 -0.98 9.05 14.27
C PRO A 296 -2.41 9.58 14.17
N ASN A 297 -3.39 8.91 14.79
CA ASN A 297 -4.77 9.40 14.84
C ASN A 297 -4.91 10.70 15.65
N GLU A 298 -4.08 10.92 16.68
CA GLU A 298 -4.08 12.17 17.44
C GLU A 298 -3.47 13.31 16.61
N ASN A 299 -2.42 13.01 15.85
CA ASN A 299 -1.86 13.96 14.88
C ASN A 299 -2.85 14.26 13.74
N LEU A 300 -3.63 13.26 13.29
CA LEU A 300 -4.70 13.48 12.32
C LEU A 300 -5.79 14.42 12.88
N SER A 301 -6.12 14.30 14.17
CA SER A 301 -7.08 15.22 14.82
C SER A 301 -6.59 16.66 14.86
N LYS A 302 -5.26 16.90 14.97
CA LYS A 302 -4.67 18.24 14.83
C LYS A 302 -4.88 18.78 13.40
N ALA A 303 -4.59 17.98 12.40
CA ALA A 303 -4.79 18.32 10.99
C ALA A 303 -6.28 18.60 10.67
N ASP A 304 -7.21 17.83 11.25
CA ASP A 304 -8.65 18.04 11.09
C ASP A 304 -9.13 19.38 11.68
N LYS A 305 -8.60 19.79 12.83
CA LYS A 305 -8.87 21.13 13.39
C LYS A 305 -8.45 22.26 12.42
N ALA A 306 -7.30 22.11 11.78
CA ALA A 306 -6.87 23.06 10.76
C ALA A 306 -7.80 23.04 9.53
N LEU A 307 -8.21 21.87 9.07
CA LEU A 307 -9.18 21.72 7.98
C LEU A 307 -10.52 22.39 8.32
N TYR A 308 -11.04 22.13 9.52
CA TYR A 308 -12.28 22.76 9.97
C TYR A 308 -12.19 24.29 9.98
N PHE A 309 -11.07 24.84 10.46
CA PHE A 309 -10.82 26.28 10.40
C PHE A 309 -10.87 26.80 8.97
N ILE A 310 -10.21 26.12 8.01
CA ILE A 310 -10.20 26.50 6.59
C ILE A 310 -11.61 26.48 6.01
N LYS A 311 -12.40 25.43 6.28
CA LYS A 311 -13.77 25.29 5.77
C LYS A 311 -14.67 26.45 6.22
N ARG A 312 -14.43 27.01 7.42
CA ARG A 312 -15.16 28.17 7.92
C ARG A 312 -14.63 29.51 7.43
N ASN A 313 -13.38 29.58 6.96
CA ASN A 313 -12.68 30.82 6.60
C ASN A 313 -12.34 30.90 5.09
N GLY A 314 -13.26 30.47 4.24
CA GLY A 314 -13.20 30.70 2.79
C GLY A 314 -12.74 29.54 1.93
N ARG A 315 -12.39 28.37 2.53
CA ARG A 315 -11.96 27.16 1.80
C ARG A 315 -10.75 27.36 0.91
N ASN A 316 -10.42 26.35 0.06
CA ASN A 316 -9.37 26.39 -0.97
C ASN A 316 -8.02 26.92 -0.44
N LYS A 317 -7.55 26.39 0.68
CA LYS A 317 -6.32 26.79 1.37
C LYS A 317 -5.60 25.58 1.94
N VAL A 318 -4.30 25.74 2.19
CA VAL A 318 -3.47 24.83 2.99
C VAL A 318 -3.01 25.57 4.24
N LEU A 319 -3.37 25.06 5.42
CA LEU A 319 -2.92 25.63 6.71
C LEU A 319 -2.45 24.50 7.63
N SER A 320 -1.42 24.80 8.43
CA SER A 320 -0.96 23.90 9.49
C SER A 320 -1.66 24.20 10.81
N TYR A 321 -1.81 23.18 11.62
CA TYR A 321 -2.28 23.29 12.99
C TYR A 321 -1.33 24.14 13.84
N GLU A 322 -0.02 23.93 13.68
CA GLU A 322 1.03 24.64 14.40
C GLU A 322 0.97 26.14 14.12
N GLN A 323 0.91 26.54 12.84
CA GLN A 323 0.79 27.94 12.46
C GLN A 323 -0.47 28.60 13.02
N LEU A 324 -1.61 27.89 12.98
CA LEU A 324 -2.87 28.41 13.52
C LEU A 324 -2.83 28.58 15.04
N LEU A 325 -2.06 27.76 15.77
CA LEU A 325 -1.81 27.93 17.20
C LEU A 325 -0.91 29.16 17.46
N GLU A 326 0.18 29.29 16.72
CA GLU A 326 1.11 30.44 16.85
C GLU A 326 0.41 31.78 16.58
N ASP A 327 -0.49 31.80 15.59
CA ASP A 327 -1.30 32.96 15.24
C ASP A 327 -2.44 33.22 16.26
N GLY A 328 -2.63 32.35 17.27
CA GLY A 328 -3.71 32.45 18.27
C GLY A 328 -5.11 32.22 17.69
N LEU A 329 -5.21 31.54 16.55
CA LEU A 329 -6.47 31.28 15.84
C LEU A 329 -7.11 29.94 16.25
N LEU A 330 -6.36 29.06 16.91
CA LEU A 330 -6.82 27.80 17.50
C LEU A 330 -6.33 27.67 18.94
N GLU A 331 -7.05 26.89 19.74
CA GLU A 331 -6.61 26.44 21.06
C GLU A 331 -5.97 25.05 20.98
N PRO A 332 -4.96 24.75 21.82
CA PRO A 332 -4.35 23.43 21.88
C PRO A 332 -5.38 22.34 22.18
N ILE A 333 -5.22 21.18 21.52
CA ILE A 333 -6.06 20.00 21.83
C ILE A 333 -5.53 19.40 23.14
N SER A 334 -6.41 19.25 24.13
CA SER A 334 -6.13 18.44 25.31
C SER A 334 -6.65 17.02 25.06
N PHE A 335 -5.75 16.08 24.78
CA PHE A 335 -6.11 14.66 24.75
C PHE A 335 -6.32 14.18 26.19
N LYS A 336 -7.57 14.11 26.65
CA LYS A 336 -7.92 13.39 27.87
C LYS A 336 -8.09 11.93 27.51
N ASP A 337 -7.51 11.06 28.33
CA ASP A 337 -7.49 9.62 28.14
C ASP A 337 -8.72 9.03 27.44
N GLY A 338 -8.55 8.55 26.24
CA GLY A 338 -9.32 7.47 25.65
C GLY A 338 -10.60 7.77 24.86
N ALA A 339 -10.99 9.01 24.62
CA ALA A 339 -12.17 9.31 23.78
C ALA A 339 -11.81 10.34 22.70
N ILE A 340 -11.61 9.87 21.49
CA ILE A 340 -11.61 10.72 20.28
C ILE A 340 -13.04 10.65 19.75
N ASP A 341 -13.88 11.64 20.09
CA ASP A 341 -15.13 11.87 19.40
C ASP A 341 -14.82 12.54 18.06
N PHE A 342 -14.76 11.72 17.02
CA PHE A 342 -14.86 12.18 15.65
C PHE A 342 -16.35 12.42 15.38
N TRP A 343 -16.70 13.66 15.04
CA TRP A 343 -18.01 14.12 14.56
C TRP A 343 -19.04 14.59 15.64
N ASP A 344 -19.12 15.90 15.82
CA ASP A 344 -20.36 16.66 15.93
C ASP A 344 -20.48 17.65 14.76
#